data_025e8a7ccabb96b06a9733c74efcabe6
#
_entry.id   025e8a7ccabb96b06a9733c74efcabe6
#
_cell.length_a   1.000
_cell.length_b   1.000
_cell.length_c   1.000
_cell.angle_alpha   90.00
_cell.angle_beta   90.00
_cell.angle_gamma   90.00
#
_symmetry.space_group_name_H-M   'P 1'
#
loop_
_entity.id
_entity.type
_entity.pdbx_description
1 polymer ?
#
loop_
_entity_poly.entity_id
_entity_poly.type
_entity_poly.pdbx_seq_one_letter_code
_entity_poly.pdbx_strand_id
1 'polypeptide(L)'
;MEFKIQDFKHITPVQIRFNDVDALGHVNNAVTQEYFDLGRSGYLRDSLGALLGKNGQHMVIVSFKTDFHRQIMPDDAIKVLTCVYKLGNKSLRMMQWIIKEGEEHPLVSSDSVMAGFFRPDESGMVLPDEWRNRFNKIECGRLTPGIDQ
;
A
#
# COMPACT_ATOMS: atom_id res chain seq x y z
N MET A 1 -11.50 -0.83 12.52
CA MET A 1 -11.59 -2.01 11.64
C MET A 1 -10.42 -2.94 11.91
N GLU A 2 -10.71 -4.19 12.08
CA GLU A 2 -9.68 -5.18 12.38
C GLU A 2 -9.34 -5.97 11.12
N PHE A 3 -8.04 -6.06 10.79
CA PHE A 3 -7.56 -6.78 9.62
C PHE A 3 -6.96 -8.13 10.03
N LYS A 4 -7.13 -9.11 9.15
CA LYS A 4 -6.53 -10.43 9.30
C LYS A 4 -5.68 -10.73 8.07
N ILE A 5 -4.75 -11.66 8.20
CA ILE A 5 -3.82 -11.96 7.11
C ILE A 5 -4.55 -12.35 5.81
N GLN A 6 -5.67 -13.04 5.92
CA GLN A 6 -6.43 -13.46 4.73
C GLN A 6 -7.14 -12.32 4.01
N ASP A 7 -7.20 -11.13 4.62
CA ASP A 7 -7.76 -9.96 3.96
C ASP A 7 -6.86 -9.39 2.88
N PHE A 8 -5.59 -9.77 2.89
CA PHE A 8 -4.59 -9.24 1.96
C PHE A 8 -4.44 -10.19 0.78
N LYS A 9 -4.69 -9.68 -0.42
CA LYS A 9 -4.59 -10.46 -1.65
C LYS A 9 -3.34 -10.14 -2.46
N HIS A 10 -2.59 -9.12 -2.06
CA HIS A 10 -1.37 -8.71 -2.76
C HIS A 10 -0.17 -8.82 -1.83
N ILE A 11 0.90 -9.43 -2.34
CA ILE A 11 2.12 -9.68 -1.59
C ILE A 11 3.30 -9.16 -2.39
N THR A 12 4.18 -8.40 -1.72
CA THR A 12 5.43 -7.94 -2.30
C THR A 12 6.58 -8.44 -1.43
N PRO A 13 7.49 -9.26 -1.96
CA PRO A 13 8.65 -9.70 -1.18
C PRO A 13 9.61 -8.52 -0.99
N VAL A 14 10.30 -8.50 0.14
CA VAL A 14 11.26 -7.46 0.47
C VAL A 14 12.57 -8.09 0.88
N GLN A 15 13.66 -7.60 0.30
CA GLN A 15 15.01 -7.96 0.72
C GLN A 15 15.54 -6.85 1.63
N ILE A 16 15.90 -7.21 2.86
CA ILE A 16 16.55 -6.27 3.78
C ILE A 16 18.01 -6.13 3.32
N ARG A 17 18.43 -4.88 3.09
CA ARG A 17 19.80 -4.58 2.63
C ARG A 17 20.65 -4.19 3.83
N PHE A 18 21.96 -4.34 3.67
CA PHE A 18 22.92 -3.98 4.72
C PHE A 18 22.71 -2.56 5.21
N ASN A 19 22.51 -1.61 4.29
CA ASN A 19 22.34 -0.21 4.64
C ASN A 19 20.98 0.14 5.22
N ASP A 20 20.05 -0.81 5.26
CA ASP A 20 18.73 -0.59 5.84
C ASP A 20 18.77 -0.61 7.37
N VAL A 21 19.83 -1.19 7.94
CA VAL A 21 19.98 -1.37 9.38
C VAL A 21 20.76 -0.20 9.96
N ASP A 22 20.25 0.39 11.04
CA ASP A 22 20.89 1.52 11.67
C ASP A 22 21.77 1.09 12.86
N ALA A 23 22.33 2.09 13.56
CA ALA A 23 23.26 1.86 14.66
C ALA A 23 22.63 1.09 15.84
N LEU A 24 21.29 1.03 15.90
CA LEU A 24 20.59 0.30 16.96
C LEU A 24 20.45 -1.19 16.64
N GLY A 25 20.87 -1.62 15.44
CA GLY A 25 20.87 -3.03 15.08
C GLY A 25 19.58 -3.55 14.48
N HIS A 26 18.65 -2.68 14.13
CA HIS A 26 17.42 -3.07 13.45
C HIS A 26 17.12 -2.15 12.28
N VAL A 27 16.18 -2.52 11.43
CA VAL A 27 15.84 -1.73 10.26
C VAL A 27 15.37 -0.35 10.69
N ASN A 28 15.93 0.67 10.07
CA ASN A 28 15.62 2.06 10.35
C ASN A 28 14.16 2.36 10.03
N ASN A 29 13.50 3.14 10.89
CA ASN A 29 12.08 3.46 10.73
C ASN A 29 11.78 4.18 9.42
N ALA A 30 12.69 5.02 8.93
CA ALA A 30 12.50 5.70 7.65
C ALA A 30 12.59 4.72 6.49
N VAL A 31 13.48 3.74 6.58
CA VAL A 31 13.61 2.69 5.56
C VAL A 31 12.35 1.83 5.53
N THR A 32 11.71 1.62 6.68
CA THR A 32 10.45 0.90 6.74
C THR A 32 9.39 1.54 5.84
N GLN A 33 9.37 2.88 5.75
CA GLN A 33 8.46 3.57 4.84
C GLN A 33 8.79 3.24 3.37
N GLU A 34 10.06 3.06 3.03
CA GLU A 34 10.45 2.66 1.68
C GLU A 34 9.91 1.27 1.34
N TYR A 35 9.87 0.36 2.31
CA TYR A 35 9.29 -0.96 2.10
C TYR A 35 7.79 -0.86 1.79
N PHE A 36 7.08 0.02 2.49
CA PHE A 36 5.67 0.26 2.20
C PHE A 36 5.49 0.87 0.80
N ASP A 37 6.38 1.79 0.41
CA ASP A 37 6.34 2.35 -0.95
C ASP A 37 6.53 1.26 -2.00
N LEU A 38 7.44 0.32 -1.75
CA LEU A 38 7.67 -0.80 -2.66
C LEU A 38 6.40 -1.64 -2.82
N GLY A 39 5.74 -1.96 -1.71
CA GLY A 39 4.49 -2.71 -1.73
C GLY A 39 3.37 -1.95 -2.43
N ARG A 40 3.27 -0.66 -2.17
CA ARG A 40 2.26 0.20 -2.79
C ARG A 40 2.48 0.29 -4.31
N SER A 41 3.73 0.48 -4.72
CA SER A 41 4.08 0.53 -6.15
C SER A 41 3.75 -0.79 -6.84
N GLY A 42 4.05 -1.90 -6.17
CA GLY A 42 3.70 -3.22 -6.70
C GLY A 42 2.20 -3.41 -6.87
N TYR A 43 1.44 -2.98 -5.87
CA TYR A 43 -0.02 -3.07 -5.94
C TYR A 43 -0.57 -2.24 -7.10
N LEU A 44 -0.10 -1.00 -7.24
CA LEU A 44 -0.58 -0.13 -8.33
C LEU A 44 -0.16 -0.66 -9.69
N ARG A 45 1.06 -1.18 -9.82
CA ARG A 45 1.50 -1.78 -11.07
C ARG A 45 0.63 -2.98 -11.44
N ASP A 46 0.34 -3.84 -10.49
CA ASP A 46 -0.41 -5.07 -10.76
C ASP A 46 -1.91 -4.81 -10.96
N SER A 47 -2.43 -3.71 -10.40
CA SER A 47 -3.83 -3.34 -10.60
C SER A 47 -4.03 -2.46 -11.82
N LEU A 48 -3.36 -1.33 -11.88
CA LEU A 48 -3.58 -0.33 -12.92
C LEU A 48 -2.66 -0.50 -14.13
N GLY A 49 -1.44 -0.99 -13.90
CA GLY A 49 -0.48 -1.17 -14.99
C GLY A 49 -0.27 0.10 -15.78
N ALA A 50 -0.44 0.01 -17.09
CA ALA A 50 -0.23 1.14 -18.00
C ALA A 50 -1.28 2.25 -17.86
N LEU A 51 -2.37 2.02 -17.16
CA LEU A 51 -3.36 3.06 -16.90
C LEU A 51 -2.81 4.16 -16.00
N LEU A 52 -1.91 3.78 -15.08
CA LEU A 52 -1.30 4.76 -14.20
C LEU A 52 -0.35 5.65 -14.99
N GLY A 53 -0.56 6.94 -14.93
CA GLY A 53 0.21 7.92 -15.70
C GLY A 53 -0.36 8.24 -17.09
N LYS A 54 -1.27 7.41 -17.58
CA LYS A 54 -1.87 7.64 -18.89
C LYS A 54 -2.72 8.90 -18.85
N ASN A 55 -2.56 9.75 -19.87
CA ASN A 55 -3.27 11.03 -19.98
C ASN A 55 -3.07 11.95 -18.76
N GLY A 56 -1.94 11.82 -18.08
CA GLY A 56 -1.62 12.65 -16.90
C GLY A 56 -2.33 12.23 -15.62
N GLN A 57 -2.99 11.09 -15.62
CA GLN A 57 -3.77 10.60 -14.46
C GLN A 57 -2.90 9.76 -13.56
N HIS A 58 -2.78 10.16 -12.30
CA HIS A 58 -1.88 9.52 -11.32
C HIS A 58 -2.58 9.30 -9.98
N MET A 59 -1.90 8.57 -9.12
CA MET A 59 -2.25 8.45 -7.71
C MET A 59 -1.09 9.03 -6.89
N VAL A 60 -1.43 9.78 -5.86
CA VAL A 60 -0.41 10.29 -4.92
C VAL A 60 -0.83 9.93 -3.50
N ILE A 61 0.16 9.73 -2.64
CA ILE A 61 -0.11 9.53 -1.22
C ILE A 61 -0.35 10.89 -0.58
N VAL A 62 -1.39 11.00 0.23
CA VAL A 62 -1.71 12.25 0.92
C VAL A 62 -1.58 12.14 2.43
N SER A 63 -1.67 10.95 2.98
CA SER A 63 -1.40 10.74 4.40
C SER A 63 -1.14 9.26 4.66
N PHE A 64 -0.39 9.00 5.74
CA PHE A 64 -0.26 7.64 6.25
C PHE A 64 -0.03 7.69 7.75
N LYS A 65 -0.52 6.65 8.43
CA LYS A 65 -0.26 6.45 9.84
C LYS A 65 0.40 5.09 9.99
N THR A 66 1.62 5.07 10.50
CA THR A 66 2.41 3.86 10.66
C THR A 66 2.55 3.53 12.13
N ASP A 67 2.26 2.29 12.49
CA ASP A 67 2.41 1.78 13.84
C ASP A 67 3.49 0.70 13.84
N PHE A 68 4.49 0.88 14.69
CA PHE A 68 5.60 -0.06 14.84
C PHE A 68 5.30 -0.97 16.02
N HIS A 69 4.91 -2.20 15.73
CA HIS A 69 4.54 -3.16 16.78
C HIS A 69 5.75 -3.91 17.33
N ARG A 70 6.68 -4.27 16.42
CA ARG A 70 7.95 -4.92 16.77
C ARG A 70 9.01 -4.47 15.78
N GLN A 71 10.26 -4.57 16.19
CA GLN A 71 11.38 -4.19 15.34
C GLN A 71 11.61 -5.22 14.23
N ILE A 72 12.06 -4.74 13.08
CA ILE A 72 12.47 -5.60 11.98
C ILE A 72 13.98 -5.83 12.14
N MET A 73 14.37 -7.08 12.30
CA MET A 73 15.77 -7.45 12.51
C MET A 73 16.43 -7.78 11.17
N PRO A 74 17.77 -7.63 11.08
CA PRO A 74 18.48 -7.83 9.80
C PRO A 74 18.27 -9.19 9.14
N ASP A 75 18.07 -10.22 9.95
CA ASP A 75 17.94 -11.59 9.44
C ASP A 75 16.50 -12.02 9.23
N ASP A 76 15.54 -11.13 9.45
CA ASP A 76 14.14 -11.48 9.25
C ASP A 76 13.83 -11.66 7.77
N ALA A 77 13.01 -12.68 7.46
CA ALA A 77 12.44 -12.84 6.12
C ALA A 77 11.08 -12.15 6.15
N ILE A 78 10.95 -11.05 5.42
CA ILE A 78 9.76 -10.21 5.46
C ILE A 78 9.13 -10.03 4.08
N LYS A 79 7.85 -9.67 4.13
CA LYS A 79 7.10 -9.29 2.92
C LYS A 79 6.10 -8.21 3.29
N VAL A 80 5.66 -7.47 2.28
CA VAL A 80 4.62 -6.44 2.44
C VAL A 80 3.32 -6.98 1.89
N LEU A 81 2.30 -6.98 2.72
CA LEU A 81 0.94 -7.29 2.33
C LEU A 81 0.22 -5.97 2.09
N THR A 82 -0.55 -5.88 1.02
CA THR A 82 -1.25 -4.65 0.66
C THR A 82 -2.69 -4.96 0.30
N CYS A 83 -3.63 -4.19 0.84
CA CYS A 83 -5.01 -4.24 0.37
C CYS A 83 -5.60 -2.83 0.32
N VAL A 84 -6.44 -2.59 -0.68
CA VAL A 84 -7.31 -1.43 -0.70
C VAL A 84 -8.61 -1.87 -0.03
N TYR A 85 -9.03 -1.14 0.97
CA TYR A 85 -10.22 -1.55 1.72
C TYR A 85 -11.38 -0.57 1.60
N LYS A 86 -11.16 0.59 1.01
CA LYS A 86 -12.22 1.57 0.78
C LYS A 86 -11.90 2.41 -0.45
N LEU A 87 -12.92 2.60 -1.30
CA LEU A 87 -12.85 3.51 -2.43
C LEU A 87 -13.77 4.69 -2.16
N GLY A 88 -13.22 5.90 -2.15
CA GLY A 88 -13.98 7.12 -2.11
C GLY A 88 -14.17 7.70 -3.51
N ASN A 89 -14.65 8.93 -3.60
CA ASN A 89 -14.84 9.59 -4.88
C ASN A 89 -13.50 9.92 -5.56
N LYS A 90 -12.61 10.59 -4.82
CA LYS A 90 -11.31 11.03 -5.34
C LYS A 90 -10.14 10.36 -4.64
N SER A 91 -10.39 9.44 -3.74
CA SER A 91 -9.35 8.83 -2.93
C SER A 91 -9.67 7.38 -2.61
N LEU A 92 -8.65 6.68 -2.11
CA LEU A 92 -8.82 5.34 -1.59
C LEU A 92 -8.07 5.20 -0.27
N ARG A 93 -8.44 4.20 0.50
CA ARG A 93 -7.73 3.82 1.72
C ARG A 93 -7.06 2.48 1.53
N MET A 94 -5.83 2.40 1.99
CA MET A 94 -4.97 1.25 1.80
C MET A 94 -4.39 0.85 3.15
N MET A 95 -4.50 -0.43 3.48
CA MET A 95 -3.81 -1.01 4.63
C MET A 95 -2.63 -1.83 4.14
N GLN A 96 -1.49 -1.65 4.78
CA GLN A 96 -0.30 -2.44 4.48
C GLN A 96 0.30 -3.00 5.76
N TRP A 97 0.77 -4.22 5.68
CA TRP A 97 1.47 -4.90 6.76
C TRP A 97 2.85 -5.34 6.29
N ILE A 98 3.86 -5.09 7.11
CA ILE A 98 5.13 -5.81 6.98
C ILE A 98 5.04 -6.98 7.93
N ILE A 99 5.13 -8.18 7.39
CA ILE A 99 4.96 -9.39 8.15
C ILE A 99 6.16 -10.30 7.99
N LYS A 100 6.51 -10.99 9.07
CA LYS A 100 7.60 -11.97 9.04
C LYS A 100 7.06 -13.29 8.52
N GLU A 101 7.86 -13.97 7.72
CA GLU A 101 7.47 -15.24 7.12
C GLU A 101 7.01 -16.21 8.21
N GLY A 102 5.87 -16.84 7.98
CA GLY A 102 5.31 -17.81 8.91
C GLY A 102 4.49 -17.23 10.06
N GLU A 103 4.42 -15.91 10.17
CA GLU A 103 3.63 -15.25 11.22
C GLU A 103 2.32 -14.71 10.66
N GLU A 104 1.36 -14.47 11.53
CA GLU A 104 0.04 -13.98 11.12
C GLU A 104 -0.23 -12.55 11.59
N HIS A 105 0.69 -11.95 12.37
CA HIS A 105 0.55 -10.59 12.89
C HIS A 105 1.67 -9.72 12.36
N PRO A 106 1.41 -8.43 12.09
CA PRO A 106 2.43 -7.57 11.49
C PRO A 106 3.52 -7.18 12.48
N LEU A 107 4.73 -6.97 11.94
CA LEU A 107 5.77 -6.24 12.66
C LEU A 107 5.46 -4.75 12.62
N VAL A 108 4.98 -4.27 11.50
CA VAL A 108 4.65 -2.86 11.27
C VAL A 108 3.39 -2.80 10.41
N SER A 109 2.50 -1.86 10.70
CA SER A 109 1.30 -1.64 9.89
C SER A 109 1.22 -0.18 9.47
N SER A 110 0.66 0.07 8.29
CA SER A 110 0.49 1.43 7.78
C SER A 110 -0.88 1.57 7.13
N ASP A 111 -1.64 2.54 7.62
CA ASP A 111 -2.94 2.90 7.06
C ASP A 111 -2.74 4.19 6.28
N SER A 112 -2.99 4.16 4.98
CA SER A 112 -2.70 5.30 4.12
C SER A 112 -3.91 5.70 3.29
N VAL A 113 -3.89 6.98 2.88
CA VAL A 113 -4.87 7.54 1.95
C VAL A 113 -4.12 7.95 0.70
N MET A 114 -4.58 7.48 -0.45
CA MET A 114 -4.09 7.91 -1.75
C MET A 114 -5.19 8.65 -2.49
N ALA A 115 -4.80 9.68 -3.23
CA ALA A 115 -5.76 10.49 -3.98
C ALA A 115 -5.44 10.47 -5.47
N GLY A 116 -6.48 10.56 -6.28
CA GLY A 116 -6.33 10.76 -7.71
C GLY A 116 -5.73 12.14 -7.97
N PHE A 117 -4.81 12.23 -8.91
CA PHE A 117 -4.06 13.45 -9.19
C PHE A 117 -3.91 13.62 -10.69
N PHE A 118 -4.34 14.77 -11.18
CA PHE A 118 -4.20 15.12 -12.60
C PHE A 118 -2.98 16.02 -12.75
N ARG A 119 -1.91 15.46 -13.31
CA ARG A 119 -0.62 16.13 -13.35
C ARG A 119 -0.64 17.45 -14.14
N PRO A 120 -1.33 17.56 -15.29
CA PRO A 120 -1.24 18.79 -16.09
C PRO A 120 -1.62 20.06 -15.33
N ASP A 121 -2.59 20.02 -14.42
CA ASP A 121 -2.97 21.19 -13.64
C ASP A 121 -2.78 20.99 -12.14
N GLU A 122 -2.12 19.90 -11.76
CA GLU A 122 -1.79 19.57 -10.37
C GLU A 122 -3.02 19.60 -9.46
N SER A 123 -4.13 19.07 -9.96
CA SER A 123 -5.40 19.05 -9.22
C SER A 123 -5.80 17.63 -8.84
N GLY A 124 -6.71 17.52 -7.85
CA GLY A 124 -7.35 16.26 -7.55
C GLY A 124 -8.28 15.84 -8.67
N MET A 125 -8.48 14.54 -8.81
CA MET A 125 -9.37 14.01 -9.83
C MET A 125 -10.21 12.88 -9.26
N VAL A 126 -11.41 12.71 -9.84
CA VAL A 126 -12.26 11.58 -9.52
C VAL A 126 -11.59 10.30 -10.02
N LEU A 127 -11.62 9.25 -9.21
CA LEU A 127 -11.06 7.96 -9.61
C LEU A 127 -11.89 7.39 -10.76
N PRO A 128 -11.26 7.11 -11.92
CA PRO A 128 -12.01 6.58 -13.07
C PRO A 128 -12.64 5.23 -12.77
N ASP A 129 -13.76 4.95 -13.43
CA ASP A 129 -14.45 3.67 -13.24
C ASP A 129 -13.58 2.47 -13.58
N GLU A 130 -12.73 2.59 -14.60
CA GLU A 130 -11.82 1.52 -14.98
C GLU A 130 -10.83 1.21 -13.85
N TRP A 131 -10.34 2.24 -13.16
CA TRP A 131 -9.46 2.05 -12.02
C TRP A 131 -10.20 1.33 -10.88
N ARG A 132 -11.43 1.74 -10.61
CA ARG A 132 -12.27 1.12 -9.59
C ARG A 132 -12.48 -0.37 -9.87
N ASN A 133 -12.74 -0.69 -11.13
CA ASN A 133 -12.92 -2.07 -11.55
C ASN A 133 -11.63 -2.90 -11.35
N ARG A 134 -10.48 -2.30 -11.64
CA ARG A 134 -9.19 -2.96 -11.46
C ARG A 134 -8.89 -3.22 -9.99
N PHE A 135 -9.11 -2.24 -9.12
CA PHE A 135 -8.94 -2.44 -7.69
C PHE A 135 -9.89 -3.51 -7.18
N ASN A 136 -11.13 -3.45 -7.58
CA ASN A 136 -12.13 -4.42 -7.13
C ASN A 136 -11.78 -5.84 -7.59
N LYS A 137 -11.17 -5.97 -8.75
CA LYS A 137 -10.74 -7.28 -9.25
C LYS A 137 -9.66 -7.89 -8.35
N ILE A 138 -8.65 -7.10 -7.96
CA ILE A 138 -7.62 -7.59 -7.04
C ILE A 138 -8.24 -7.95 -5.70
N GLU A 139 -9.18 -7.15 -5.21
CA GLU A 139 -9.81 -7.36 -3.91
C GLU A 139 -10.94 -8.39 -3.96
N CYS A 140 -11.06 -9.13 -5.06
CA CYS A 140 -12.02 -10.21 -5.23
C CYS A 140 -13.47 -9.77 -5.04
N GLY A 141 -13.80 -8.56 -5.50
CA GLY A 141 -15.17 -8.07 -5.46
C GLY A 141 -15.63 -7.53 -4.11
N ARG A 142 -14.72 -7.36 -3.15
CA ARG A 142 -15.10 -6.89 -1.82
C ARG A 142 -15.37 -5.39 -1.75
N LEU A 143 -14.91 -4.64 -2.74
CA LEU A 143 -15.09 -3.18 -2.73
C LEU A 143 -16.42 -2.85 -3.38
N THR A 144 -17.30 -2.15 -2.64
CA THR A 144 -18.54 -1.69 -3.21
C THR A 144 -18.29 -0.43 -4.03
N PRO A 145 -18.82 -0.35 -5.23
CA PRO A 145 -18.63 0.84 -6.05
C PRO A 145 -19.39 2.03 -5.49
N GLY A 146 -18.79 3.19 -5.66
CA GLY A 146 -19.56 4.41 -5.64
C GLY A 146 -19.98 5.02 -4.37
N ILE A 147 -19.31 4.93 -3.33
CA ILE A 147 -19.74 5.53 -2.18
C ILE A 147 -19.05 6.64 -1.73
N ASP A 148 -19.21 7.53 -1.71
CA ASP A 148 -18.63 8.55 -1.33
C ASP A 148 -18.24 9.02 -0.26
N GLN A 149 -17.77 9.61 0.00
CA GLN A 149 -17.50 10.30 0.97
C GLN A 149 -16.71 11.14 1.10
#